data_f5b67349df8bc0f5fc65c7523f59ffe8
#
_entry.id   f5b67349df8bc0f5fc65c7523f59ffe8
#
_cell.length_a   1.000
_cell.length_b   1.000
_cell.length_c   1.000
_cell.angle_alpha   90.00
_cell.angle_beta   90.00
_cell.angle_gamma   90.00
#
_symmetry.space_group_name_H-M   'P 1'
#
loop_
_entity.id
_entity.type
_entity.pdbx_description
1 polymer ?
#
loop_
_entity_poly.entity_id
_entity_poly.type
_entity_poly.pdbx_seq_one_letter_code
_entity_poly.pdbx_strand_id
1 'polypeptide(L)'
;FDAILVPGGFGKRGIEGKICAARYAREHKVPYLGICLGMQIATIEYARHVAGLTDANSTEFEPHCPHPVIALITEWKDADGSIKQRDAKSDLGGTMRLGAQTSNVAKGTLAHEIYGDLVTERHRHRYEANVNYLDTLRQAGLVISALTQQEHLTEIIELPQSVHPWFMGVQFHPEFKSTPWDGHPLFNAFVHAAHAYQSERKKLKVVA
;
A
#
# COMPACT_ATOMS: atom_id res chain seq x y z
N PHE A 1 13.79 -3.93 -16.12
CA PHE A 1 13.14 -4.73 -15.07
C PHE A 1 11.73 -5.10 -15.53
N ASP A 2 11.24 -6.23 -15.07
CA ASP A 2 9.93 -6.75 -15.48
C ASP A 2 8.88 -6.55 -14.37
N ALA A 3 9.32 -6.18 -13.17
CA ALA A 3 8.50 -5.76 -12.04
C ALA A 3 9.35 -5.00 -11.01
N ILE A 4 8.69 -4.27 -10.11
CA ILE A 4 9.32 -3.54 -8.99
C ILE A 4 8.64 -3.96 -7.70
N LEU A 5 9.42 -4.45 -6.73
CA LEU A 5 8.98 -4.73 -5.38
C LEU A 5 9.68 -3.79 -4.41
N VAL A 6 8.88 -3.08 -3.60
CA VAL A 6 9.39 -2.27 -2.48
C VAL A 6 9.00 -2.96 -1.18
N PRO A 7 9.97 -3.56 -0.47
CA PRO A 7 9.68 -4.33 0.74
C PRO A 7 9.36 -3.46 1.95
N GLY A 8 8.98 -4.11 3.04
CA GLY A 8 8.87 -3.50 4.36
C GLY A 8 10.19 -2.92 4.85
N GLY A 9 10.10 -1.96 5.78
CA GLY A 9 11.25 -1.29 6.37
C GLY A 9 10.83 -0.15 7.29
N PHE A 10 11.83 0.55 7.83
CA PHE A 10 11.65 1.68 8.75
C PHE A 10 12.66 2.78 8.46
N GLY A 11 12.34 4.00 8.92
CA GLY A 11 13.23 5.16 8.84
C GLY A 11 13.36 5.74 7.42
N LYS A 12 14.00 6.89 7.34
CA LYS A 12 13.98 7.71 6.12
C LYS A 12 15.07 7.43 5.09
N ARG A 13 15.92 6.42 5.31
CA ARG A 13 17.01 6.11 4.37
C ARG A 13 16.45 5.63 3.02
N GLY A 14 16.79 6.34 1.94
CA GLY A 14 16.45 5.99 0.57
C GLY A 14 14.96 6.15 0.21
N ILE A 15 14.19 6.91 0.99
CA ILE A 15 12.75 7.09 0.78
C ILE A 15 12.45 7.74 -0.56
N GLU A 16 13.11 8.82 -0.91
CA GLU A 16 12.88 9.50 -2.19
C GLU A 16 13.20 8.60 -3.40
N GLY A 17 14.25 7.77 -3.32
CA GLY A 17 14.54 6.77 -4.34
C GLY A 17 13.45 5.71 -4.49
N LYS A 18 12.82 5.29 -3.39
CA LYS A 18 11.68 4.36 -3.41
C LYS A 18 10.43 5.03 -3.99
N ILE A 19 10.19 6.32 -3.68
CA ILE A 19 9.10 7.12 -4.27
C ILE A 19 9.31 7.25 -5.78
N CYS A 20 10.53 7.54 -6.23
CA CYS A 20 10.87 7.54 -7.66
C CYS A 20 10.64 6.18 -8.33
N ALA A 21 10.94 5.07 -7.66
CA ALA A 21 10.71 3.73 -8.19
C ALA A 21 9.20 3.42 -8.31
N ALA A 22 8.39 3.80 -7.31
CA ALA A 22 6.93 3.66 -7.36
C ALA A 22 6.33 4.52 -8.48
N ARG A 23 6.81 5.77 -8.62
CA ARG A 23 6.41 6.66 -9.72
C ARG A 23 6.74 6.06 -11.08
N TYR A 24 7.96 5.58 -11.25
CA TYR A 24 8.37 4.93 -12.49
C TYR A 24 7.46 3.73 -12.83
N ALA A 25 7.18 2.88 -11.83
CA ALA A 25 6.27 1.76 -12.02
C ALA A 25 4.89 2.22 -12.50
N ARG A 26 4.31 3.21 -11.84
CA ARG A 26 2.98 3.75 -12.19
C ARG A 26 2.96 4.36 -13.60
N GLU A 27 3.90 5.23 -13.92
CA GLU A 27 3.93 5.94 -15.20
C GLU A 27 4.23 5.03 -16.39
N HIS A 28 5.09 4.02 -16.19
CA HIS A 28 5.51 3.09 -17.25
C HIS A 28 4.77 1.75 -17.23
N LYS A 29 3.73 1.65 -16.37
CA LYS A 29 2.89 0.44 -16.24
C LYS A 29 3.67 -0.83 -15.94
N VAL A 30 4.79 -0.69 -15.21
CA VAL A 30 5.58 -1.81 -14.71
C VAL A 30 4.89 -2.40 -13.47
N PRO A 31 4.64 -3.71 -13.40
CA PRO A 31 4.05 -4.32 -12.21
C PRO A 31 4.76 -3.90 -10.92
N TYR A 32 3.97 -3.42 -9.95
CA TYR A 32 4.46 -2.90 -8.68
C TYR A 32 3.84 -3.60 -7.50
N LEU A 33 4.66 -4.05 -6.56
CA LEU A 33 4.22 -4.53 -5.25
C LEU A 33 4.91 -3.75 -4.14
N GLY A 34 4.13 -3.05 -3.32
CA GLY A 34 4.59 -2.38 -2.11
C GLY A 34 4.15 -3.12 -0.86
N ILE A 35 5.10 -3.56 -0.01
CA ILE A 35 4.81 -4.25 1.25
C ILE A 35 5.08 -3.32 2.42
N CYS A 36 4.13 -3.14 3.33
CA CYS A 36 4.23 -2.32 4.53
C CYS A 36 4.74 -0.90 4.20
N LEU A 37 6.01 -0.59 4.43
CA LEU A 37 6.63 0.65 3.98
C LEU A 37 6.43 0.89 2.47
N GLY A 38 6.48 -0.15 1.65
CA GLY A 38 6.28 -0.05 0.21
C GLY A 38 4.88 0.44 -0.17
N MET A 39 3.82 0.04 0.55
CA MET A 39 2.49 0.60 0.39
C MET A 39 2.46 2.08 0.78
N GLN A 40 3.09 2.45 1.89
CA GLN A 40 3.16 3.83 2.36
C GLN A 40 3.88 4.72 1.35
N ILE A 41 4.97 4.22 0.76
CA ILE A 41 5.70 4.89 -0.33
C ILE A 41 4.79 5.12 -1.55
N ALA A 42 4.03 4.10 -1.97
CA ALA A 42 3.10 4.23 -3.08
C ALA A 42 1.99 5.25 -2.78
N THR A 43 1.50 5.31 -1.54
CA THR A 43 0.51 6.30 -1.09
C THR A 43 1.08 7.71 -1.15
N ILE A 44 2.30 7.93 -0.67
CA ILE A 44 2.99 9.24 -0.72
C ILE A 44 3.23 9.64 -2.18
N GLU A 45 3.71 8.73 -3.01
CA GLU A 45 3.92 8.97 -4.44
C GLU A 45 2.64 9.43 -5.11
N TYR A 46 1.56 8.69 -4.90
CA TYR A 46 0.27 8.98 -5.50
C TYR A 46 -0.31 10.32 -5.02
N ALA A 47 -0.19 10.61 -3.74
CA ALA A 47 -0.58 11.87 -3.14
C ALA A 47 0.14 13.06 -3.80
N ARG A 48 1.48 12.96 -3.96
CA ARG A 48 2.31 14.03 -4.54
C ARG A 48 2.04 14.26 -6.02
N HIS A 49 1.97 13.20 -6.81
CA HIS A 49 2.04 13.31 -8.27
C HIS A 49 0.70 13.13 -8.98
N VAL A 50 -0.32 12.65 -8.29
CA VAL A 50 -1.66 12.44 -8.87
C VAL A 50 -2.73 13.24 -8.11
N ALA A 51 -2.74 13.20 -6.77
CA ALA A 51 -3.74 13.92 -5.98
C ALA A 51 -3.37 15.42 -5.73
N GLY A 52 -2.22 15.89 -6.21
CA GLY A 52 -1.82 17.30 -6.13
C GLY A 52 -1.32 17.78 -4.76
N LEU A 53 -1.05 16.85 -3.84
CA LEU A 53 -0.52 17.15 -2.50
C LEU A 53 1.02 17.12 -2.56
N THR A 54 1.65 18.11 -3.19
CA THR A 54 3.08 18.11 -3.55
C THR A 54 4.03 17.86 -2.41
N ASP A 55 3.67 18.27 -1.18
CA ASP A 55 4.48 18.11 0.03
C ASP A 55 4.00 16.94 0.91
N ALA A 56 3.21 16.02 0.35
CA ALA A 56 2.74 14.84 1.07
C ALA A 56 3.90 13.97 1.55
N ASN A 57 3.83 13.51 2.80
CA ASN A 57 4.88 12.69 3.39
C ASN A 57 4.33 11.81 4.53
N SER A 58 5.22 11.07 5.15
CA SER A 58 5.00 10.37 6.42
C SER A 58 5.56 11.19 7.58
N THR A 59 4.85 11.24 8.71
CA THR A 59 5.38 11.82 9.97
C THR A 59 6.56 11.02 10.53
N GLU A 60 6.81 9.81 10.05
CA GLU A 60 8.03 9.04 10.34
C GLU A 60 9.27 9.70 9.74
N PHE A 61 9.14 10.29 8.55
CA PHE A 61 10.28 10.84 7.80
C PHE A 61 10.41 12.34 7.99
N GLU A 62 9.26 13.04 8.04
CA GLU A 62 9.15 14.49 8.21
C GLU A 62 8.01 14.79 9.20
N PRO A 63 8.31 14.94 10.50
CA PRO A 63 7.29 15.12 11.54
C PRO A 63 6.36 16.32 11.35
N HIS A 64 6.80 17.32 10.61
CA HIS A 64 6.06 18.57 10.36
C HIS A 64 5.65 18.74 8.91
N CYS A 65 5.49 17.64 8.15
CA CYS A 65 5.07 17.74 6.76
C CYS A 65 3.66 18.34 6.63
N PRO A 66 3.42 19.20 5.62
CA PRO A 66 2.12 19.86 5.43
C PRO A 66 0.96 18.88 5.20
N HIS A 67 1.24 17.78 4.53
CA HIS A 67 0.27 16.73 4.22
C HIS A 67 0.75 15.37 4.73
N PRO A 68 0.48 15.04 6.01
CA PRO A 68 0.86 13.76 6.60
C PRO A 68 -0.09 12.64 6.14
N VAL A 69 0.06 12.21 4.89
CA VAL A 69 -0.77 11.13 4.31
C VAL A 69 -0.48 9.77 4.91
N ILE A 70 0.68 9.64 5.56
CA ILE A 70 1.05 8.52 6.43
C ILE A 70 1.37 9.10 7.80
N ALA A 71 0.75 8.57 8.86
CA ALA A 71 0.93 9.08 10.21
C ALA A 71 0.85 7.95 11.25
N LEU A 72 1.27 8.28 12.50
CA LEU A 72 1.00 7.40 13.63
C LEU A 72 -0.51 7.22 13.80
N ILE A 73 -0.92 6.06 14.32
CA ILE A 73 -2.30 5.82 14.73
C ILE A 73 -2.52 6.61 16.03
N THR A 74 -2.72 7.91 15.90
CA THR A 74 -3.02 8.80 17.03
C THR A 74 -4.48 9.18 17.09
N GLU A 75 -5.14 9.11 15.95
CA GLU A 75 -6.55 9.46 15.81
C GLU A 75 -7.22 8.52 14.81
N TRP A 76 -8.31 7.87 15.20
CA TRP A 76 -9.24 7.22 14.27
C TRP A 76 -10.68 7.52 14.67
N LYS A 77 -11.54 7.54 13.71
CA LYS A 77 -12.99 7.60 13.96
C LYS A 77 -13.47 6.22 14.39
N ASP A 78 -14.07 6.14 15.57
CA ASP A 78 -14.88 4.98 15.94
C ASP A 78 -16.13 4.89 15.03
N ALA A 79 -16.81 3.75 15.02
CA ALA A 79 -18.04 3.54 14.24
C ALA A 79 -19.16 4.54 14.57
N ASP A 80 -19.08 5.21 15.72
CA ASP A 80 -19.98 6.29 16.17
C ASP A 80 -19.52 7.70 15.74
N GLY A 81 -18.39 7.80 15.03
CA GLY A 81 -17.81 9.08 14.58
C GLY A 81 -16.97 9.81 15.63
N SER A 82 -16.75 9.23 16.80
CA SER A 82 -15.85 9.81 17.81
C SER A 82 -14.39 9.67 17.40
N ILE A 83 -13.56 10.66 17.76
CA ILE A 83 -12.12 10.64 17.53
C ILE A 83 -11.45 10.18 18.82
N LYS A 84 -10.84 9.01 18.83
CA LYS A 84 -9.95 8.61 19.92
C LYS A 84 -8.56 9.20 19.67
N GLN A 85 -8.23 10.28 20.38
CA GLN A 85 -6.86 10.77 20.46
C GLN A 85 -6.04 9.83 21.34
N ARG A 86 -5.05 9.15 20.75
CA ARG A 86 -3.95 8.58 21.50
C ARG A 86 -2.81 9.59 21.50
N ASP A 87 -2.43 10.03 22.68
CA ASP A 87 -1.35 10.99 22.87
C ASP A 87 -0.04 10.42 22.29
N ALA A 88 0.68 11.20 21.47
CA ALA A 88 1.97 10.79 20.88
C ALA A 88 3.04 10.43 21.95
N LYS A 89 2.75 10.73 23.22
CA LYS A 89 3.58 10.38 24.39
C LYS A 89 3.15 9.08 25.08
N SER A 90 2.00 8.47 24.71
CA SER A 90 1.64 7.16 25.22
C SER A 90 2.59 6.13 24.62
N ASP A 91 3.07 5.25 25.47
CA ASP A 91 4.06 4.17 25.25
C ASP A 91 4.11 3.70 23.79
N LEU A 92 5.19 4.05 23.07
CA LEU A 92 5.41 3.72 21.65
C LEU A 92 5.28 2.21 21.37
N GLY A 93 5.39 1.35 22.38
CA GLY A 93 5.13 -0.08 22.30
C GLY A 93 3.65 -0.41 22.08
N GLY A 94 2.72 0.35 22.67
CA GLY A 94 1.28 0.13 22.62
C GLY A 94 0.59 0.56 21.29
N THR A 95 1.29 1.29 20.42
CA THR A 95 0.75 1.74 19.13
C THR A 95 1.10 0.81 17.96
N MET A 96 1.95 -0.20 18.17
CA MET A 96 2.35 -1.14 17.13
C MET A 96 1.21 -2.12 16.83
N ARG A 97 0.80 -2.19 15.57
CA ARG A 97 -0.06 -3.29 15.09
C ARG A 97 0.82 -4.52 14.87
N LEU A 98 0.48 -5.59 15.60
CA LEU A 98 1.22 -6.84 15.59
C LEU A 98 0.29 -8.05 15.41
N GLY A 99 0.80 -9.07 14.73
CA GLY A 99 0.10 -10.35 14.60
C GLY A 99 -0.92 -10.39 13.47
N ALA A 100 -1.73 -11.45 13.47
CA ALA A 100 -2.72 -11.70 12.44
C ALA A 100 -3.95 -10.80 12.63
N GLN A 101 -4.41 -10.17 11.55
CA GLN A 101 -5.62 -9.38 11.51
C GLN A 101 -6.40 -9.70 10.24
N THR A 102 -7.72 -9.66 10.33
CA THR A 102 -8.63 -9.94 9.23
C THR A 102 -9.24 -8.63 8.71
N SER A 103 -9.28 -8.51 7.40
CA SER A 103 -9.79 -7.35 6.69
C SER A 103 -10.80 -7.74 5.63
N ASN A 104 -11.77 -6.86 5.39
CA ASN A 104 -12.75 -7.01 4.32
C ASN A 104 -12.17 -6.51 3.01
N VAL A 105 -12.34 -7.29 1.95
CA VAL A 105 -11.86 -6.96 0.61
C VAL A 105 -13.03 -6.53 -0.28
N ALA A 106 -12.86 -5.42 -0.99
CA ALA A 106 -13.89 -4.85 -1.85
C ALA A 106 -14.04 -5.70 -3.12
N LYS A 107 -15.29 -6.05 -3.45
CA LYS A 107 -15.62 -6.81 -4.66
C LYS A 107 -15.26 -6.03 -5.94
N GLY A 108 -14.84 -6.76 -6.96
CA GLY A 108 -14.49 -6.18 -8.27
C GLY A 108 -13.12 -5.50 -8.30
N THR A 109 -12.25 -5.78 -7.33
CA THR A 109 -10.88 -5.31 -7.25
C THR A 109 -9.90 -6.44 -7.54
N LEU A 110 -8.67 -6.10 -7.93
CA LEU A 110 -7.60 -7.08 -8.09
C LEU A 110 -7.30 -7.83 -6.77
N ALA A 111 -7.37 -7.13 -5.65
CA ALA A 111 -7.26 -7.75 -4.33
C ALA A 111 -8.33 -8.82 -4.11
N HIS A 112 -9.57 -8.58 -4.55
CA HIS A 112 -10.65 -9.56 -4.44
C HIS A 112 -10.43 -10.80 -5.34
N GLU A 113 -9.84 -10.62 -6.51
CA GLU A 113 -9.46 -11.75 -7.37
C GLU A 113 -8.40 -12.65 -6.71
N ILE A 114 -7.50 -12.07 -5.90
CA ILE A 114 -6.40 -12.78 -5.23
C ILE A 114 -6.85 -13.45 -3.92
N TYR A 115 -7.69 -12.77 -3.14
CA TYR A 115 -8.00 -13.18 -1.76
C TYR A 115 -9.45 -13.58 -1.52
N GLY A 116 -10.38 -13.21 -2.41
CA GLY A 116 -11.82 -13.32 -2.14
C GLY A 116 -12.32 -12.22 -1.18
N ASP A 117 -13.40 -12.47 -0.47
CA ASP A 117 -14.07 -11.46 0.38
C ASP A 117 -13.27 -11.05 1.63
N LEU A 118 -12.37 -11.90 2.11
CA LEU A 118 -11.62 -11.70 3.35
C LEU A 118 -10.12 -12.00 3.14
N VAL A 119 -9.28 -11.20 3.79
CA VAL A 119 -7.85 -11.46 3.90
C VAL A 119 -7.42 -11.45 5.36
N THR A 120 -6.67 -12.47 5.79
CA THR A 120 -6.10 -12.53 7.13
C THR A 120 -4.59 -12.61 7.02
N GLU A 121 -3.91 -11.55 7.42
CA GLU A 121 -2.46 -11.41 7.28
C GLU A 121 -1.80 -10.86 8.54
N ARG A 122 -0.47 -10.97 8.62
CA ARG A 122 0.31 -10.56 9.79
C ARG A 122 0.87 -9.16 9.62
N HIS A 123 0.84 -8.40 10.71
CA HIS A 123 1.25 -7.00 10.77
C HIS A 123 2.46 -6.79 11.69
N ARG A 124 3.27 -5.77 11.36
CA ARG A 124 4.35 -5.25 12.21
C ARG A 124 4.65 -3.81 11.80
N HIS A 125 3.79 -2.87 12.16
CA HIS A 125 3.98 -1.46 11.82
C HIS A 125 3.29 -0.53 12.82
N ARG A 126 3.64 0.74 12.80
CA ARG A 126 3.06 1.81 13.64
C ARG A 126 2.36 2.88 12.82
N TYR A 127 2.90 3.18 11.64
CA TYR A 127 2.39 4.21 10.75
C TYR A 127 1.36 3.60 9.81
N GLU A 128 0.32 4.40 9.54
CA GLU A 128 -0.84 4.00 8.72
C GLU A 128 -1.17 5.07 7.69
N ALA A 129 -1.89 4.70 6.64
CA ALA A 129 -2.52 5.67 5.76
C ALA A 129 -3.52 6.50 6.55
N ASN A 130 -3.32 7.82 6.55
CA ASN A 130 -4.12 8.75 7.35
C ASN A 130 -5.53 8.87 6.76
N VAL A 131 -6.53 8.51 7.56
CA VAL A 131 -7.94 8.47 7.16
C VAL A 131 -8.46 9.79 6.61
N ASN A 132 -7.90 10.93 7.07
CA ASN A 132 -8.31 12.26 6.61
C ASN A 132 -7.98 12.54 5.14
N TYR A 133 -7.09 11.76 4.52
CA TYR A 133 -6.68 11.92 3.13
C TYR A 133 -7.29 10.86 2.19
N LEU A 134 -7.95 9.83 2.73
CA LEU A 134 -8.44 8.72 1.91
C LEU A 134 -9.44 9.16 0.85
N ASP A 135 -10.33 10.10 1.16
CA ASP A 135 -11.31 10.60 0.20
C ASP A 135 -10.64 11.41 -0.92
N THR A 136 -9.63 12.22 -0.62
CA THR A 136 -8.84 12.93 -1.62
C THR A 136 -8.12 11.94 -2.55
N LEU A 137 -7.53 10.89 -2.00
CA LEU A 137 -6.84 9.85 -2.77
C LEU A 137 -7.82 9.05 -3.65
N ARG A 138 -9.00 8.70 -3.12
CA ARG A 138 -10.07 8.03 -3.89
C ARG A 138 -10.58 8.89 -5.04
N GLN A 139 -10.82 10.18 -4.80
CA GLN A 139 -11.25 11.12 -5.84
C GLN A 139 -10.19 11.25 -6.95
N ALA A 140 -8.92 11.12 -6.61
CA ALA A 140 -7.82 11.09 -7.57
C ALA A 140 -7.70 9.74 -8.31
N GLY A 141 -8.48 8.70 -7.94
CA GLY A 141 -8.54 7.41 -8.60
C GLY A 141 -7.82 6.26 -7.91
N LEU A 142 -7.25 6.46 -6.70
CA LEU A 142 -6.69 5.37 -5.90
C LEU A 142 -7.81 4.49 -5.35
N VAL A 143 -7.70 3.17 -5.52
CA VAL A 143 -8.65 2.22 -4.96
C VAL A 143 -8.14 1.76 -3.60
N ILE A 144 -8.95 1.92 -2.57
CA ILE A 144 -8.75 1.30 -1.25
C ILE A 144 -9.50 -0.02 -1.29
N SER A 145 -8.80 -1.10 -1.60
CA SER A 145 -9.42 -2.40 -1.88
C SER A 145 -9.58 -3.30 -0.67
N ALA A 146 -8.93 -2.99 0.46
CA ALA A 146 -9.23 -3.67 1.71
C ALA A 146 -9.12 -2.73 2.92
N LEU A 147 -10.01 -2.95 3.89
CA LEU A 147 -10.06 -2.24 5.17
C LEU A 147 -10.17 -3.23 6.32
N THR A 148 -9.56 -2.91 7.47
CA THR A 148 -9.77 -3.69 8.70
C THR A 148 -11.24 -3.73 9.08
N GLN A 149 -11.69 -4.82 9.69
CA GLN A 149 -13.10 -5.02 10.03
C GLN A 149 -13.60 -4.05 11.11
N GLN A 150 -12.78 -3.71 12.08
CA GLN A 150 -13.19 -2.93 13.25
C GLN A 150 -12.85 -1.44 13.11
N GLU A 151 -11.63 -1.12 12.72
CA GLU A 151 -11.10 0.24 12.76
C GLU A 151 -11.15 0.94 11.39
N HIS A 152 -11.52 0.20 10.33
CA HIS A 152 -11.57 0.67 8.94
C HIS A 152 -10.24 1.28 8.45
N LEU A 153 -9.10 0.76 8.97
CA LEU A 153 -7.78 1.15 8.53
C LEU A 153 -7.46 0.54 7.17
N THR A 154 -6.70 1.28 6.36
CA THR A 154 -6.33 0.85 5.02
C THR A 154 -5.35 -0.32 5.05
N GLU A 155 -5.72 -1.41 4.41
CA GLU A 155 -4.94 -2.64 4.34
C GLU A 155 -4.34 -2.90 2.95
N ILE A 156 -5.10 -2.60 1.90
CA ILE A 156 -4.66 -2.75 0.52
C ILE A 156 -5.06 -1.52 -0.28
N ILE A 157 -4.13 -1.02 -1.07
CA ILE A 157 -4.36 -0.02 -2.11
C ILE A 157 -4.01 -0.61 -3.46
N GLU A 158 -4.70 -0.19 -4.51
CA GLU A 158 -4.39 -0.59 -5.87
C GLU A 158 -4.79 0.48 -6.89
N LEU A 159 -4.26 0.39 -8.09
CA LEU A 159 -4.78 1.14 -9.23
C LEU A 159 -5.77 0.26 -10.01
N PRO A 160 -6.85 0.85 -10.56
CA PRO A 160 -7.78 0.11 -11.41
C PRO A 160 -7.03 -0.56 -12.57
N GLN A 161 -7.38 -1.80 -12.88
CA GLN A 161 -6.74 -2.56 -13.99
C GLN A 161 -6.89 -1.85 -15.35
N SER A 162 -7.93 -1.02 -15.52
CA SER A 162 -8.09 -0.16 -16.70
C SER A 162 -7.03 0.95 -16.79
N VAL A 163 -6.39 1.32 -15.67
CA VAL A 163 -5.35 2.37 -15.59
C VAL A 163 -3.97 1.76 -15.57
N HIS A 164 -3.77 0.68 -14.79
CA HIS A 164 -2.48 0.03 -14.62
C HIS A 164 -2.65 -1.50 -14.56
N PRO A 165 -1.88 -2.29 -15.33
CA PRO A 165 -2.10 -3.74 -15.41
C PRO A 165 -1.93 -4.45 -14.07
N TRP A 166 -1.01 -4.00 -13.21
CA TRP A 166 -0.83 -4.56 -11.87
C TRP A 166 -0.06 -3.59 -10.96
N PHE A 167 -0.75 -2.88 -10.07
CA PHE A 167 -0.15 -1.97 -9.10
C PHE A 167 -0.86 -2.14 -7.77
N MET A 168 -0.18 -2.67 -6.77
CA MET A 168 -0.75 -2.97 -5.47
C MET A 168 0.22 -2.63 -4.33
N GLY A 169 -0.33 -2.09 -3.24
CA GLY A 169 0.34 -1.92 -1.96
C GLY A 169 -0.44 -2.61 -0.86
N VAL A 170 0.25 -3.31 0.04
CA VAL A 170 -0.34 -4.00 1.20
C VAL A 170 0.34 -3.54 2.49
N GLN A 171 -0.44 -3.26 3.56
CA GLN A 171 0.11 -2.80 4.83
C GLN A 171 0.68 -3.95 5.66
N PHE A 172 0.17 -5.14 5.47
CA PHE A 172 0.63 -6.36 6.10
C PHE A 172 1.90 -6.96 5.45
N HIS A 173 2.39 -8.05 6.02
CA HIS A 173 3.60 -8.76 5.61
C HIS A 173 3.29 -10.17 5.08
N PRO A 174 3.01 -10.32 3.76
CA PRO A 174 2.70 -11.64 3.17
C PRO A 174 3.86 -12.63 3.30
N GLU A 175 5.10 -12.14 3.41
CA GLU A 175 6.29 -12.97 3.60
C GLU A 175 6.26 -13.79 4.90
N PHE A 176 5.50 -13.38 5.91
CA PHE A 176 5.37 -14.12 7.15
C PHE A 176 4.51 -15.39 7.04
N LYS A 177 3.77 -15.53 5.94
CA LYS A 177 2.93 -16.69 5.65
C LYS A 177 3.36 -17.45 4.41
N SER A 178 4.27 -16.88 3.62
CA SER A 178 4.81 -17.53 2.44
C SER A 178 5.73 -18.69 2.81
N THR A 179 5.57 -19.82 2.13
CA THR A 179 6.44 -21.00 2.29
C THR A 179 7.05 -21.39 0.94
N PRO A 180 8.20 -22.10 0.92
CA PRO A 180 8.77 -22.59 -0.33
C PRO A 180 7.89 -23.59 -1.08
N TRP A 181 6.97 -24.27 -0.38
CA TRP A 181 6.15 -25.34 -0.93
C TRP A 181 4.84 -24.84 -1.54
N ASP A 182 4.17 -23.94 -0.84
CA ASP A 182 2.83 -23.45 -1.23
C ASP A 182 2.85 -22.04 -1.81
N GLY A 183 3.97 -21.31 -1.61
CA GLY A 183 4.08 -19.91 -1.99
C GLY A 183 3.10 -19.03 -1.19
N HIS A 184 2.71 -17.91 -1.79
CA HIS A 184 1.68 -17.02 -1.26
C HIS A 184 0.86 -16.44 -2.42
N PRO A 185 -0.48 -16.36 -2.34
CA PRO A 185 -1.31 -15.95 -3.47
C PRO A 185 -0.91 -14.59 -4.04
N LEU A 186 -0.56 -13.61 -3.19
CA LEU A 186 -0.10 -12.30 -3.63
C LEU A 186 1.21 -12.37 -4.42
N PHE A 187 2.20 -13.12 -3.93
CA PHE A 187 3.47 -13.27 -4.64
C PHE A 187 3.31 -14.01 -5.95
N ASN A 188 2.46 -15.05 -5.97
CA ASN A 188 2.15 -15.76 -7.20
C ASN A 188 1.53 -14.82 -8.24
N ALA A 189 0.53 -14.02 -7.85
CA ALA A 189 -0.11 -13.05 -8.74
C ALA A 189 0.89 -11.99 -9.25
N PHE A 190 1.77 -11.50 -8.37
CA PHE A 190 2.82 -10.53 -8.74
C PHE A 190 3.81 -11.10 -9.76
N VAL A 191 4.29 -12.33 -9.55
CA VAL A 191 5.22 -13.00 -10.47
C VAL A 191 4.55 -13.27 -11.81
N HIS A 192 3.28 -13.69 -11.83
CA HIS A 192 2.49 -13.83 -13.05
C HIS A 192 2.38 -12.51 -13.82
N ALA A 193 2.10 -11.41 -13.14
CA ALA A 193 2.03 -10.08 -13.76
C ALA A 193 3.40 -9.67 -14.36
N ALA A 194 4.50 -9.91 -13.64
CA ALA A 194 5.84 -9.64 -14.12
C ALA A 194 6.17 -10.43 -15.39
N HIS A 195 5.80 -11.70 -15.45
CA HIS A 195 6.00 -12.56 -16.62
C HIS A 195 5.14 -12.11 -17.82
N ALA A 196 3.90 -11.73 -17.57
CA ALA A 196 3.02 -11.19 -18.62
C ALA A 196 3.61 -9.91 -19.22
N TYR A 197 4.01 -8.96 -18.37
CA TYR A 197 4.65 -7.71 -18.78
C TYR A 197 5.93 -7.95 -19.60
N GLN A 198 6.79 -8.88 -19.16
CA GLN A 198 7.99 -9.27 -19.91
C GLN A 198 7.64 -9.79 -21.30
N SER A 199 6.64 -10.65 -21.39
CA SER A 199 6.21 -11.29 -22.64
C SER A 199 5.67 -10.27 -23.65
N GLU A 200 4.87 -9.31 -23.21
CA GLU A 200 4.38 -8.22 -24.05
C GLU A 200 5.51 -7.33 -24.54
N ARG A 201 6.44 -6.94 -23.66
CA ARG A 201 7.61 -6.12 -24.02
C ARG A 201 8.53 -6.80 -25.01
N LYS A 202 8.69 -8.13 -24.96
CA LYS A 202 9.46 -8.89 -25.94
C LYS A 202 8.77 -8.88 -27.31
N LYS A 203 7.44 -9.03 -27.37
CA LYS A 203 6.68 -8.96 -28.63
C LYS A 203 6.86 -7.61 -29.32
N LEU A 204 6.76 -6.51 -28.57
CA LEU A 204 6.93 -5.16 -29.12
C LEU A 204 8.33 -4.93 -29.70
N LYS A 205 9.38 -5.51 -29.12
CA LYS A 205 10.77 -5.41 -29.63
C LYS A 205 11.04 -6.22 -30.91
N VAL A 206 10.22 -7.20 -31.22
CA VAL A 206 10.35 -8.03 -32.43
C VAL A 206 9.67 -7.37 -33.62
N VAL A 207 8.73 -6.45 -33.38
CA VAL A 207 7.93 -5.76 -34.42
C VAL A 207 8.52 -4.37 -34.76
N ALA A 208 9.45 -3.86 -33.98
CA ALA A 208 10.16 -2.59 -34.21
C ALA A 208 11.53 -2.80 -34.83
#